data_be2e0c3ee99900b9fefa31153d2a6da8
#
_entry.id   be2e0c3ee99900b9fefa31153d2a6da8
#
_cell.length_a   1.000
_cell.length_b   1.000
_cell.length_c   1.000
_cell.angle_alpha   90.00
_cell.angle_beta   90.00
_cell.angle_gamma   90.00
#
_symmetry.space_group_name_H-M   'P 1'
#
loop_
_entity.id
_entity.type
_entity.pdbx_description
1 polymer ?
#
loop_
_entity_poly.entity_id
_entity_poly.type
_entity_poly.pdbx_seq_one_letter_code
_entity_poly.pdbx_strand_id
1 'polypeptide(L)'
;MRVLVIGTEDLTGEHVIKQLSDKQHEAVALVGTKSKVDEMGRLGAADVFVQENDGYAKAFSACDAVIYVGDASARTGESKPILIDHQSVIDSVQAAKDQGVKRFLLMSAMRANETDKGGSGTDGAKDQPEELLRNAELTYTILRTGKPVDKPGKGKIEAALSLKSKESEIPKEDIATVLVEALELEEAYNRTIEVSSGEIPIREALQQLKN
;
A
#
# COMPACT_ATOMS: atom_id res chain seq x y z
N MET A 1 5.93 4.71 15.64
CA MET A 1 6.72 4.62 14.39
C MET A 1 6.49 5.88 13.57
N ARG A 2 7.50 6.30 12.81
CA ARG A 2 7.36 7.32 11.77
C ARG A 2 7.11 6.63 10.44
N VAL A 3 5.95 6.86 9.83
CA VAL A 3 5.45 6.07 8.69
C VAL A 3 5.17 6.99 7.51
N LEU A 4 5.89 6.79 6.41
CA LEU A 4 5.64 7.48 5.15
C LEU A 4 4.47 6.82 4.41
N VAL A 5 3.51 7.63 3.97
CA VAL A 5 2.38 7.20 3.15
C VAL A 5 2.51 7.82 1.76
N ILE A 6 2.51 6.97 0.74
CA ILE A 6 2.54 7.34 -0.69
C ILE A 6 1.20 6.93 -1.31
N GLY A 7 0.65 7.74 -2.19
CA GLY A 7 -0.69 7.52 -2.76
C GLY A 7 -1.80 8.12 -1.89
N THR A 8 -1.51 9.24 -1.24
CA THR A 8 -2.44 9.98 -0.36
C THR A 8 -3.53 10.75 -1.12
N GLU A 9 -3.54 10.70 -2.44
CA GLU A 9 -4.56 11.33 -3.28
C GLU A 9 -5.81 10.46 -3.43
N ASP A 10 -5.71 9.18 -3.10
CA ASP A 10 -6.84 8.26 -2.99
C ASP A 10 -7.40 8.24 -1.57
N LEU A 11 -8.70 8.01 -1.44
CA LEU A 11 -9.40 7.95 -0.16
C LEU A 11 -8.81 6.89 0.79
N THR A 12 -8.22 5.81 0.27
CA THR A 12 -7.51 4.81 1.09
C THR A 12 -6.31 5.45 1.79
N GLY A 13 -5.51 6.24 1.06
CA GLY A 13 -4.36 6.96 1.63
C GLY A 13 -4.76 7.97 2.70
N GLU A 14 -5.88 8.68 2.50
CA GLU A 14 -6.43 9.59 3.50
C GLU A 14 -6.83 8.84 4.79
N HIS A 15 -7.50 7.70 4.67
CA HIS A 15 -7.83 6.83 5.80
C HIS A 15 -6.57 6.30 6.50
N VAL A 16 -5.52 5.94 5.76
CA VAL A 16 -4.24 5.49 6.34
C VAL A 16 -3.62 6.61 7.19
N ILE A 17 -3.51 7.85 6.65
CA ILE A 17 -2.98 9.00 7.41
C ILE A 17 -3.77 9.21 8.71
N LYS A 18 -5.10 9.25 8.61
CA LYS A 18 -5.96 9.45 9.78
C LYS A 18 -5.77 8.35 10.82
N GLN A 19 -5.80 7.08 10.42
CA GLN A 19 -5.70 5.95 11.34
C GLN A 19 -4.31 5.83 11.98
N LEU A 20 -3.23 6.18 11.26
CA LEU A 20 -1.89 6.26 11.82
C LEU A 20 -1.84 7.30 12.93
N SER A 21 -2.39 8.50 12.69
CA SER A 21 -2.48 9.57 13.70
C SER A 21 -3.32 9.15 14.91
N ASP A 22 -4.49 8.54 14.69
CA ASP A 22 -5.37 8.05 15.75
C ASP A 22 -4.67 7.00 16.64
N LYS A 23 -3.75 6.22 16.07
CA LYS A 23 -2.92 5.22 16.78
C LYS A 23 -1.59 5.77 17.33
N GLN A 24 -1.39 7.09 17.28
CA GLN A 24 -0.19 7.77 17.79
C GLN A 24 1.10 7.40 17.04
N HIS A 25 1.00 7.02 15.76
CA HIS A 25 2.13 7.00 14.86
C HIS A 25 2.36 8.40 14.26
N GLU A 26 3.60 8.73 13.94
CA GLU A 26 3.90 9.91 13.15
C GLU A 26 3.63 9.62 11.66
N ALA A 27 2.48 10.03 11.17
CA ALA A 27 2.15 9.90 9.76
C ALA A 27 2.86 10.98 8.94
N VAL A 28 3.60 10.57 7.92
CA VAL A 28 4.24 11.46 6.95
C VAL A 28 3.55 11.27 5.60
N ALA A 29 3.03 12.33 5.01
CA ALA A 29 2.37 12.26 3.72
C ALA A 29 3.29 12.72 2.59
N LEU A 30 3.37 11.95 1.50
CA LEU A 30 3.92 12.41 0.24
C LEU A 30 2.77 12.72 -0.72
N VAL A 31 2.64 13.98 -1.11
CA VAL A 31 1.60 14.47 -2.02
C VAL A 31 2.20 14.91 -3.36
N GLY A 32 1.44 14.78 -4.44
CA GLY A 32 1.86 15.23 -5.76
C GLY A 32 1.87 16.77 -5.86
N THR A 33 0.91 17.44 -5.23
CA THR A 33 0.69 18.89 -5.37
C THR A 33 0.53 19.61 -4.02
N LYS A 34 0.89 20.89 -4.00
CA LYS A 34 0.76 21.75 -2.80
C LYS A 34 -0.68 21.89 -2.29
N SER A 35 -1.68 21.73 -3.16
CA SER A 35 -3.09 21.85 -2.80
C SER A 35 -3.56 20.83 -1.77
N LYS A 36 -2.87 19.69 -1.67
CA LYS A 36 -3.18 18.61 -0.72
C LYS A 36 -2.51 18.75 0.66
N VAL A 37 -1.59 19.69 0.82
CA VAL A 37 -0.81 19.84 2.08
C VAL A 37 -1.72 20.11 3.28
N ASP A 38 -2.62 21.10 3.16
CA ASP A 38 -3.52 21.47 4.26
C ASP A 38 -4.52 20.35 4.61
N GLU A 39 -4.93 19.56 3.62
CA GLU A 39 -5.83 18.43 3.80
C GLU A 39 -5.15 17.32 4.60
N MET A 40 -3.94 16.94 4.22
CA MET A 40 -3.17 15.93 4.95
C MET A 40 -2.86 16.36 6.38
N GLY A 41 -2.52 17.64 6.59
CA GLY A 41 -2.33 18.20 7.94
C GLY A 41 -3.59 18.10 8.80
N ARG A 42 -4.77 18.39 8.24
CA ARG A 42 -6.06 18.23 8.96
C ARG A 42 -6.41 16.78 9.29
N LEU A 43 -5.95 15.81 8.47
CA LEU A 43 -6.11 14.38 8.74
C LEU A 43 -5.12 13.86 9.80
N GLY A 44 -4.17 14.69 10.25
CA GLY A 44 -3.24 14.35 11.32
C GLY A 44 -1.84 13.97 10.84
N ALA A 45 -1.48 14.28 9.58
CA ALA A 45 -0.09 14.12 9.13
C ALA A 45 0.83 15.04 9.96
N ALA A 46 1.89 14.45 10.54
CA ALA A 46 2.91 15.19 11.27
C ALA A 46 3.80 16.02 10.33
N ASP A 47 4.08 15.48 9.14
CA ASP A 47 4.79 16.16 8.07
C ASP A 47 4.16 15.87 6.72
N VAL A 48 4.24 16.85 5.80
CA VAL A 48 3.76 16.70 4.42
C VAL A 48 4.84 17.17 3.47
N PHE A 49 5.27 16.28 2.58
CA PHE A 49 6.23 16.59 1.52
C PHE A 49 5.54 16.64 0.17
N VAL A 50 5.96 17.57 -0.69
CA VAL A 50 5.47 17.70 -2.06
C VAL A 50 6.51 17.12 -3.01
N GLN A 51 6.15 16.08 -3.75
CA GLN A 51 7.07 15.30 -4.58
C GLN A 51 7.88 16.17 -5.55
N GLU A 52 7.23 17.15 -6.20
CA GLU A 52 7.90 18.04 -7.15
C GLU A 52 8.98 18.94 -6.53
N ASN A 53 8.84 19.29 -5.23
CA ASN A 53 9.72 20.23 -4.55
C ASN A 53 10.75 19.57 -3.63
N ASP A 54 10.35 18.52 -2.93
CA ASP A 54 11.13 17.93 -1.84
C ASP A 54 11.87 16.65 -2.26
N GLY A 55 11.34 15.95 -3.26
CA GLY A 55 11.88 14.68 -3.75
C GLY A 55 11.69 13.52 -2.77
N TYR A 56 11.93 12.31 -3.26
CA TYR A 56 11.77 11.08 -2.45
C TYR A 56 12.71 11.03 -1.24
N ALA A 57 14.00 11.33 -1.43
CA ALA A 57 15.00 11.16 -0.37
C ALA A 57 14.63 11.90 0.92
N LYS A 58 14.07 13.10 0.80
CA LYS A 58 13.68 13.92 1.96
C LYS A 58 12.44 13.34 2.67
N ALA A 59 11.44 12.86 1.91
CA ALA A 59 10.24 12.28 2.48
C ALA A 59 10.53 10.96 3.21
N PHE A 60 11.48 10.15 2.73
CA PHE A 60 11.87 8.88 3.36
C PHE A 60 12.79 9.05 4.57
N SER A 61 13.41 10.23 4.75
CA SER A 61 14.38 10.47 5.81
C SER A 61 13.77 10.25 7.19
N ALA A 62 14.46 9.48 8.02
CA ALA A 62 14.05 9.13 9.38
C ALA A 62 12.69 8.40 9.48
N CYS A 63 12.20 7.78 8.40
CA CYS A 63 11.03 6.93 8.47
C CYS A 63 11.41 5.48 8.86
N ASP A 64 10.60 4.89 9.74
CA ASP A 64 10.73 3.49 10.14
C ASP A 64 10.08 2.57 9.10
N ALA A 65 8.97 3.02 8.51
CA ALA A 65 8.15 2.26 7.60
C ALA A 65 7.60 3.10 6.44
N VAL A 66 7.23 2.42 5.36
CA VAL A 66 6.50 2.96 4.21
C VAL A 66 5.22 2.18 3.99
N ILE A 67 4.12 2.87 3.77
CA ILE A 67 2.88 2.32 3.21
C ILE A 67 2.68 2.94 1.83
N TYR A 68 2.79 2.12 0.80
CA TYR A 68 2.50 2.52 -0.57
C TYR A 68 1.07 2.11 -0.94
N VAL A 69 0.20 3.11 -1.04
CA VAL A 69 -1.17 2.97 -1.49
C VAL A 69 -1.19 3.32 -2.98
N GLY A 70 -0.88 2.36 -3.83
CA GLY A 70 -0.96 2.56 -5.27
C GLY A 70 -2.41 2.64 -5.71
N ASP A 71 -2.72 3.54 -6.63
CA ASP A 71 -4.00 3.50 -7.32
C ASP A 71 -4.01 2.34 -8.33
N ALA A 72 -4.44 1.17 -7.87
CA ALA A 72 -4.72 0.04 -8.75
C ALA A 72 -5.90 0.36 -9.72
N SER A 73 -6.54 1.51 -9.56
CA SER A 73 -7.69 1.95 -10.31
C SER A 73 -7.43 3.13 -11.25
N ALA A 74 -6.21 3.59 -11.47
CA ALA A 74 -5.89 4.55 -12.51
C ALA A 74 -6.27 3.99 -13.92
N ARG A 75 -7.52 3.59 -14.04
CA ARG A 75 -8.22 3.38 -15.30
C ARG A 75 -8.62 4.74 -15.85
N THR A 76 -7.67 5.52 -16.30
CA THR A 76 -7.97 6.46 -17.36
C THR A 76 -8.16 5.62 -18.61
N GLY A 77 -9.35 5.67 -19.19
CA GLY A 77 -9.87 4.81 -20.24
C GLY A 77 -9.11 4.79 -21.57
N GLU A 78 -7.81 4.84 -21.59
CA GLU A 78 -6.96 4.59 -22.77
C GLU A 78 -5.55 4.17 -22.32
N SER A 79 -5.31 2.87 -22.39
CA SER A 79 -4.03 2.20 -22.75
C SER A 79 -2.66 2.65 -22.18
N LYS A 80 -2.52 3.50 -21.17
CA LYS A 80 -1.20 3.95 -20.66
C LYS A 80 -0.99 4.10 -19.13
N PRO A 81 -1.78 3.56 -18.22
CA PRO A 81 -1.59 3.82 -16.78
C PRO A 81 -0.54 2.93 -16.08
N ILE A 82 -0.29 1.74 -16.60
CA ILE A 82 0.49 0.71 -15.89
C ILE A 82 1.96 1.09 -15.71
N LEU A 83 2.57 1.80 -16.65
CA LEU A 83 4.01 2.08 -16.62
C LEU A 83 4.41 3.15 -15.57
N ILE A 84 3.55 4.13 -15.29
CA ILE A 84 3.87 5.22 -14.35
C ILE A 84 3.82 4.70 -12.90
N ASP A 85 2.87 3.84 -12.59
CA ASP A 85 2.72 3.27 -11.26
C ASP A 85 3.85 2.28 -10.93
N HIS A 86 4.23 1.42 -11.86
CA HIS A 86 5.35 0.49 -11.69
C HIS A 86 6.67 1.21 -11.39
N GLN A 87 7.01 2.27 -12.14
CA GLN A 87 8.24 3.00 -11.91
C GLN A 87 8.23 3.72 -10.56
N SER A 88 7.11 4.29 -10.16
CA SER A 88 6.97 4.95 -8.86
C SER A 88 7.16 3.97 -7.69
N VAL A 89 6.65 2.73 -7.79
CA VAL A 89 6.91 1.69 -6.78
C VAL A 89 8.39 1.32 -6.75
N ILE A 90 9.02 1.11 -7.91
CA ILE A 90 10.43 0.77 -8.04
C ILE A 90 11.30 1.86 -7.38
N ASP A 91 11.07 3.12 -7.72
CA ASP A 91 11.78 4.26 -7.16
C ASP A 91 11.58 4.38 -5.64
N SER A 92 10.37 4.09 -5.16
CA SER A 92 10.06 4.10 -3.73
C SER A 92 10.76 2.98 -2.96
N VAL A 93 10.83 1.77 -3.51
CA VAL A 93 11.57 0.66 -2.90
C VAL A 93 13.07 0.97 -2.84
N GLN A 94 13.63 1.54 -3.92
CA GLN A 94 15.03 1.96 -3.92
C GLN A 94 15.30 3.07 -2.89
N ALA A 95 14.46 4.09 -2.83
CA ALA A 95 14.57 5.17 -1.85
C ALA A 95 14.47 4.64 -0.40
N ALA A 96 13.57 3.69 -0.13
CA ALA A 96 13.44 3.05 1.18
C ALA A 96 14.75 2.35 1.58
N LYS A 97 15.38 1.60 0.67
CA LYS A 97 16.69 0.95 0.91
C LYS A 97 17.77 1.99 1.20
N ASP A 98 17.89 3.01 0.37
CA ASP A 98 18.95 4.03 0.48
C ASP A 98 18.84 4.85 1.77
N GLN A 99 17.63 5.04 2.28
CA GLN A 99 17.36 5.76 3.53
C GLN A 99 17.30 4.86 4.77
N GLY A 100 17.52 3.55 4.61
CA GLY A 100 17.57 2.59 5.72
C GLY A 100 16.22 2.28 6.37
N VAL A 101 15.11 2.50 5.65
CA VAL A 101 13.76 2.07 6.08
C VAL A 101 13.75 0.56 6.27
N LYS A 102 13.06 0.07 7.28
CA LYS A 102 13.04 -1.36 7.63
C LYS A 102 11.78 -2.09 7.16
N ARG A 103 10.66 -1.40 7.06
CA ARG A 103 9.35 -1.98 6.83
C ARG A 103 8.67 -1.35 5.59
N PHE A 104 8.20 -2.16 4.66
CA PHE A 104 7.52 -1.67 3.45
C PHE A 104 6.23 -2.45 3.20
N LEU A 105 5.10 -1.73 3.15
CA LEU A 105 3.80 -2.30 2.80
C LEU A 105 3.36 -1.77 1.44
N LEU A 106 3.03 -2.69 0.54
CA LEU A 106 2.57 -2.38 -0.81
C LEU A 106 1.12 -2.82 -0.98
N MET A 107 0.22 -1.89 -1.28
CA MET A 107 -1.12 -2.22 -1.76
C MET A 107 -1.04 -2.60 -3.25
N SER A 108 -1.63 -3.73 -3.59
CA SER A 108 -1.68 -4.28 -4.95
C SER A 108 -3.08 -4.84 -5.23
N ALA A 109 -3.34 -5.28 -6.45
CA ALA A 109 -4.61 -5.90 -6.83
C ALA A 109 -4.50 -7.43 -6.86
N MET A 110 -5.56 -8.15 -6.47
CA MET A 110 -5.60 -9.61 -6.52
C MET A 110 -5.30 -10.21 -7.90
N ARG A 111 -5.54 -9.46 -8.98
CA ARG A 111 -5.35 -9.93 -10.37
C ARG A 111 -4.01 -9.53 -10.98
N ALA A 112 -3.08 -8.98 -10.20
CA ALA A 112 -1.78 -8.52 -10.71
C ALA A 112 -1.00 -9.61 -11.48
N ASN A 113 -1.26 -10.89 -11.21
CA ASN A 113 -0.61 -12.03 -11.88
C ASN A 113 -1.41 -12.61 -13.07
N GLU A 114 -2.64 -12.15 -13.35
CA GLU A 114 -3.44 -12.70 -14.47
C GLU A 114 -3.15 -12.03 -15.81
N THR A 115 -2.53 -10.86 -15.82
CA THR A 115 -2.19 -10.12 -17.04
C THR A 115 -1.03 -10.73 -17.82
N ASP A 116 -0.23 -11.61 -17.19
CA ASP A 116 0.97 -12.19 -17.83
C ASP A 116 0.73 -13.41 -18.70
N LYS A 117 -0.51 -13.92 -18.80
CA LYS A 117 -0.79 -15.08 -19.69
C LYS A 117 -0.90 -14.75 -21.18
N GLY A 118 -0.74 -13.49 -21.56
CA GLY A 118 -0.87 -13.03 -22.96
C GLY A 118 0.41 -12.48 -23.59
N GLY A 119 1.49 -12.29 -22.85
CA GLY A 119 2.76 -11.76 -23.35
C GLY A 119 3.81 -12.85 -23.50
N SER A 120 4.13 -13.25 -24.71
CA SER A 120 5.28 -14.11 -25.01
C SER A 120 6.59 -13.34 -24.73
N GLY A 121 7.12 -13.44 -23.52
CA GLY A 121 8.42 -12.82 -23.21
C GLY A 121 8.89 -13.19 -21.81
N THR A 122 9.95 -13.96 -21.74
CA THR A 122 10.64 -14.36 -20.52
C THR A 122 11.35 -13.21 -19.80
N ASP A 123 11.28 -11.99 -20.31
CA ASP A 123 11.96 -10.79 -19.78
C ASP A 123 11.09 -9.92 -18.87
N GLY A 124 9.76 -10.08 -18.86
CA GLY A 124 8.83 -9.23 -18.12
C GLY A 124 8.69 -9.52 -16.61
N ALA A 125 9.11 -10.70 -16.14
CA ALA A 125 8.86 -11.13 -14.76
C ALA A 125 9.83 -10.50 -13.74
N LYS A 126 10.99 -10.02 -14.18
CA LYS A 126 12.04 -9.49 -13.28
C LYS A 126 11.82 -8.03 -12.88
N ASP A 127 10.98 -7.31 -13.61
CA ASP A 127 10.73 -5.88 -13.38
C ASP A 127 9.38 -5.61 -12.72
N GLN A 128 8.70 -6.64 -12.19
CA GLN A 128 7.43 -6.46 -11.51
C GLN A 128 7.65 -5.85 -10.11
N PRO A 129 6.91 -4.81 -9.72
CA PRO A 129 7.08 -4.12 -8.43
C PRO A 129 7.04 -5.04 -7.22
N GLU A 130 6.15 -6.05 -7.24
CA GLU A 130 6.08 -7.02 -6.15
C GLU A 130 7.32 -7.90 -6.05
N GLU A 131 7.86 -8.35 -7.18
CA GLU A 131 9.08 -9.17 -7.21
C GLU A 131 10.31 -8.38 -6.77
N LEU A 132 10.41 -7.13 -7.21
CA LEU A 132 11.44 -6.22 -6.74
C LEU A 132 11.39 -6.06 -5.22
N LEU A 133 10.18 -5.84 -4.66
CA LEU A 133 9.99 -5.69 -3.22
C LEU A 133 10.36 -6.96 -2.46
N ARG A 134 10.00 -8.16 -2.97
CA ARG A 134 10.37 -9.43 -2.34
C ARG A 134 11.88 -9.62 -2.25
N ASN A 135 12.63 -9.10 -3.21
CA ASN A 135 14.09 -9.21 -3.30
C ASN A 135 14.84 -8.01 -2.70
N ALA A 136 14.13 -7.05 -2.10
CA ALA A 136 14.72 -5.78 -1.69
C ALA A 136 15.43 -5.81 -0.31
N GLU A 137 15.45 -6.95 0.37
CA GLU A 137 16.00 -7.09 1.75
C GLU A 137 15.28 -6.19 2.78
N LEU A 138 14.01 -5.86 2.52
CA LEU A 138 13.13 -5.13 3.42
C LEU A 138 12.14 -6.12 4.06
N THR A 139 11.75 -5.87 5.32
CA THR A 139 10.59 -6.57 5.87
C THR A 139 9.33 -6.06 5.17
N TYR A 140 8.77 -6.84 4.27
CA TYR A 140 7.65 -6.40 3.43
C TYR A 140 6.30 -7.03 3.81
N THR A 141 5.22 -6.40 3.36
CA THR A 141 3.91 -7.01 3.16
C THR A 141 3.36 -6.53 1.82
N ILE A 142 2.93 -7.46 0.98
CA ILE A 142 2.18 -7.16 -0.24
C ILE A 142 0.72 -7.48 0.06
N LEU A 143 -0.12 -6.46 0.06
CA LEU A 143 -1.56 -6.60 0.29
C LEU A 143 -2.28 -6.57 -1.05
N ARG A 144 -2.75 -7.71 -1.52
CA ARG A 144 -3.59 -7.81 -2.71
C ARG A 144 -5.05 -7.70 -2.29
N THR A 145 -5.72 -6.66 -2.75
CA THR A 145 -7.09 -6.38 -2.36
C THR A 145 -8.09 -6.81 -3.43
N GLY A 146 -9.30 -7.14 -3.02
CA GLY A 146 -10.48 -7.10 -3.87
C GLY A 146 -10.71 -5.70 -4.43
N LYS A 147 -11.80 -5.50 -5.17
CA LYS A 147 -12.14 -4.19 -5.75
C LYS A 147 -12.39 -3.16 -4.64
N PRO A 148 -11.58 -2.08 -4.52
CA PRO A 148 -11.81 -1.04 -3.54
C PRO A 148 -13.12 -0.28 -3.84
N VAL A 149 -13.90 0.01 -2.78
CA VAL A 149 -15.15 0.76 -2.89
C VAL A 149 -15.25 1.86 -1.83
N ASP A 150 -15.91 2.96 -2.20
CA ASP A 150 -16.16 4.11 -1.31
C ASP A 150 -17.42 3.84 -0.47
N LYS A 151 -17.35 2.82 0.39
CA LYS A 151 -18.39 2.46 1.35
C LYS A 151 -17.82 2.56 2.77
N PRO A 152 -18.66 2.79 3.80
CA PRO A 152 -18.18 2.73 5.19
C PRO A 152 -17.53 1.38 5.50
N GLY A 153 -16.42 1.43 6.24
CA GLY A 153 -15.74 0.23 6.71
C GLY A 153 -16.62 -0.61 7.62
N LYS A 154 -16.44 -1.91 7.56
CA LYS A 154 -17.13 -2.89 8.42
C LYS A 154 -16.26 -3.39 9.56
N GLY A 155 -14.94 -3.13 9.49
CA GLY A 155 -13.95 -3.66 10.43
C GLY A 155 -13.77 -5.17 10.33
N LYS A 156 -14.26 -5.82 9.26
CA LYS A 156 -14.27 -7.27 9.08
C LYS A 156 -13.83 -7.65 7.67
N ILE A 157 -12.98 -8.66 7.57
CA ILE A 157 -12.42 -9.14 6.31
C ILE A 157 -12.37 -10.66 6.26
N GLU A 158 -12.13 -11.17 5.07
CA GLU A 158 -11.51 -12.46 4.81
C GLU A 158 -10.07 -12.21 4.37
N ALA A 159 -9.11 -12.90 4.99
CA ALA A 159 -7.69 -12.80 4.68
C ALA A 159 -7.05 -14.15 4.53
N ALA A 160 -6.27 -14.36 3.47
CA ALA A 160 -5.53 -15.59 3.22
C ALA A 160 -4.31 -15.33 2.34
N LEU A 161 -3.41 -16.31 2.22
CA LEU A 161 -2.31 -16.27 1.24
C LEU A 161 -2.84 -16.40 -0.20
N SER A 162 -4.01 -17.02 -0.38
CA SER A 162 -4.75 -17.07 -1.64
C SER A 162 -6.24 -17.27 -1.35
N LEU A 163 -7.07 -16.32 -1.81
CA LEU A 163 -8.52 -16.40 -1.68
C LEU A 163 -9.16 -17.11 -2.89
N LYS A 164 -10.25 -17.83 -2.62
CA LYS A 164 -11.01 -18.53 -3.67
C LYS A 164 -11.77 -17.58 -4.58
N SER A 165 -12.33 -16.50 -4.02
CA SER A 165 -13.05 -15.46 -4.76
C SER A 165 -12.19 -14.21 -4.90
N LYS A 166 -11.90 -13.85 -6.15
CA LYS A 166 -11.08 -12.66 -6.48
C LYS A 166 -11.90 -11.45 -6.92
N GLU A 167 -13.22 -11.57 -6.98
CA GLU A 167 -14.12 -10.52 -7.50
C GLU A 167 -14.87 -9.76 -6.40
N SER A 168 -14.54 -10.00 -5.14
CA SER A 168 -15.20 -9.36 -4.01
C SER A 168 -14.78 -7.90 -3.84
N GLU A 169 -15.73 -7.06 -3.40
CA GLU A 169 -15.46 -5.68 -3.02
C GLU A 169 -14.87 -5.62 -1.62
N ILE A 170 -14.15 -4.52 -1.31
CA ILE A 170 -13.68 -4.20 0.04
C ILE A 170 -13.73 -2.68 0.24
N PRO A 171 -14.28 -2.16 1.36
CA PRO A 171 -14.23 -0.74 1.68
C PRO A 171 -12.79 -0.23 1.79
N LYS A 172 -12.53 0.96 1.23
CA LYS A 172 -11.20 1.62 1.31
C LYS A 172 -10.76 1.86 2.75
N GLU A 173 -11.71 2.14 3.64
CA GLU A 173 -11.46 2.28 5.08
C GLU A 173 -10.95 0.96 5.70
N ASP A 174 -11.52 -0.19 5.32
CA ASP A 174 -11.05 -1.49 5.80
C ASP A 174 -9.67 -1.84 5.24
N ILE A 175 -9.38 -1.50 3.97
CA ILE A 175 -8.04 -1.64 3.39
C ILE A 175 -7.01 -0.85 4.21
N ALA A 176 -7.32 0.41 4.52
CA ALA A 176 -6.47 1.25 5.34
C ALA A 176 -6.23 0.63 6.73
N THR A 177 -7.27 0.09 7.35
CA THR A 177 -7.16 -0.60 8.65
C THR A 177 -6.25 -1.83 8.55
N VAL A 178 -6.36 -2.62 7.48
CA VAL A 178 -5.47 -3.78 7.25
C VAL A 178 -4.01 -3.33 7.14
N LEU A 179 -3.73 -2.29 6.34
CA LEU A 179 -2.37 -1.77 6.15
C LEU A 179 -1.77 -1.28 7.48
N VAL A 180 -2.55 -0.52 8.26
CA VAL A 180 -2.08 0.02 9.55
C VAL A 180 -1.89 -1.09 10.59
N GLU A 181 -2.80 -2.07 10.68
CA GLU A 181 -2.64 -3.23 11.58
C GLU A 181 -1.43 -4.10 11.19
N ALA A 182 -1.22 -4.31 9.89
CA ALA A 182 -0.12 -5.13 9.38
C ALA A 182 1.28 -4.53 9.63
N LEU A 183 1.38 -3.24 9.99
CA LEU A 183 2.67 -2.62 10.31
C LEU A 183 3.44 -3.37 11.41
N GLU A 184 2.73 -3.80 12.45
CA GLU A 184 3.32 -4.35 13.67
C GLU A 184 3.00 -5.84 13.87
N LEU A 185 2.20 -6.46 13.00
CA LEU A 185 1.86 -7.87 13.08
C LEU A 185 2.90 -8.73 12.37
N GLU A 186 3.65 -9.52 13.12
CA GLU A 186 4.67 -10.45 12.58
C GLU A 186 4.08 -11.48 11.62
N GLU A 187 2.82 -11.86 11.82
CA GLU A 187 2.08 -12.76 10.94
C GLU A 187 1.92 -12.20 9.51
N ALA A 188 2.07 -10.88 9.35
CA ALA A 188 2.03 -10.22 8.04
C ALA A 188 3.42 -10.02 7.41
N TYR A 189 4.52 -10.29 8.13
CA TYR A 189 5.88 -10.03 7.66
C TYR A 189 6.32 -10.99 6.56
N ASN A 190 6.93 -10.44 5.52
CA ASN A 190 7.46 -11.14 4.36
C ASN A 190 6.41 -12.02 3.65
N ARG A 191 5.17 -11.50 3.56
CA ARG A 191 4.05 -12.20 2.96
C ARG A 191 3.33 -11.38 1.91
N THR A 192 2.75 -12.10 0.96
CA THR A 192 1.69 -11.62 0.09
C THR A 192 0.37 -12.13 0.66
N ILE A 193 -0.55 -11.21 0.97
CA ILE A 193 -1.83 -11.48 1.63
C ILE A 193 -2.94 -11.00 0.71
N GLU A 194 -3.90 -11.87 0.42
CA GLU A 194 -5.12 -11.49 -0.29
C GLU A 194 -6.23 -11.17 0.71
N VAL A 195 -6.93 -10.05 0.49
CA VAL A 195 -7.99 -9.59 1.39
C VAL A 195 -9.24 -9.16 0.62
N SER A 196 -10.39 -9.47 1.21
CA SER A 196 -11.71 -9.04 0.74
C SER A 196 -12.63 -8.77 1.93
N SER A 197 -13.82 -8.18 1.69
CA SER A 197 -14.84 -8.12 2.73
C SER A 197 -15.17 -9.51 3.26
N GLY A 198 -15.34 -9.64 4.57
CA GLY A 198 -15.61 -10.90 5.24
C GLY A 198 -16.35 -10.71 6.56
N GLU A 199 -16.25 -11.71 7.44
CA GLU A 199 -16.96 -11.75 8.73
C GLU A 199 -16.03 -11.76 9.95
N ILE A 200 -14.70 -11.85 9.74
CA ILE A 200 -13.71 -11.93 10.82
C ILE A 200 -13.17 -10.52 11.08
N PRO A 201 -13.08 -10.04 12.34
CA PRO A 201 -12.43 -8.78 12.67
C PRO A 201 -11.02 -8.69 12.07
N ILE A 202 -10.67 -7.52 11.53
CA ILE A 202 -9.44 -7.34 10.72
C ILE A 202 -8.19 -7.88 11.43
N ARG A 203 -7.96 -7.46 12.67
CA ARG A 203 -6.77 -7.90 13.43
C ARG A 203 -6.75 -9.40 13.64
N GLU A 204 -7.90 -9.98 13.98
CA GLU A 204 -8.04 -11.43 14.17
C GLU A 204 -7.79 -12.20 12.87
N ALA A 205 -8.35 -11.74 11.75
CA ALA A 205 -8.12 -12.34 10.44
C ALA A 205 -6.64 -12.37 10.06
N LEU A 206 -5.90 -11.27 10.33
CA LEU A 206 -4.47 -11.20 10.09
C LEU A 206 -3.66 -12.14 11.01
N GLN A 207 -4.03 -12.24 12.28
CA GLN A 207 -3.39 -13.15 13.24
C GLN A 207 -3.63 -14.63 12.92
N GLN A 208 -4.71 -14.95 12.20
CA GLN A 208 -5.03 -16.30 11.76
C GLN A 208 -4.32 -16.74 10.48
N LEU A 209 -3.51 -15.86 9.85
CA LEU A 209 -2.72 -16.21 8.68
C LEU A 209 -1.76 -17.36 9.04
N LYS A 210 -2.11 -18.57 8.64
CA LYS A 210 -1.28 -19.76 8.85
C LYS A 210 -0.24 -19.92 7.75
N ASN A 211 0.89 -20.48 8.12
CA ASN A 211 1.93 -20.90 7.17
C ASN A 211 1.43 -22.04 6.27
#